data_377c360e95a34b49f634af0aa1cdf0e6
#
_entry.id   377c360e95a34b49f634af0aa1cdf0e6
#
_cell.length_a   1.000
_cell.length_b   1.000
_cell.length_c   1.000
_cell.angle_alpha   90.00
_cell.angle_beta   90.00
_cell.angle_gamma   90.00
#
_symmetry.space_group_name_H-M   'P 1'
#
loop_
_entity.id
_entity.type
_entity.pdbx_description
1 polymer ?
#
loop_
_entity_poly.entity_id
_entity_poly.type
_entity_poly.pdbx_seq_one_letter_code
_entity_poly.pdbx_strand_id
1 'polypeptide(L)'
;MARKKKKITKVHELVNIIEKSKKKKFAYKINPCTKTFQAIRIFVNKEITELVNGIINATKILKPGGKLLIVTFHSIEDKIVKYFFSNFSKNRSNPSRYLPYNITNFNYLFEKYKNTIIRPSQIELAKNNPSRSAKLRFATRSKKKFFYPDELLK
;
A
#
# COMPACT_ATOMS: atom_id res chain seq x y z
N MET A 1 -22.26 -0.26 -23.58
CA MET A 1 -20.90 -0.09 -23.07
C MET A 1 -19.98 0.34 -24.21
N ALA A 2 -19.23 1.45 -24.06
CA ALA A 2 -18.41 2.06 -25.14
C ALA A 2 -17.39 1.09 -25.77
N ARG A 3 -16.69 0.27 -24.95
CA ARG A 3 -15.69 -0.70 -25.40
C ARG A 3 -16.23 -1.82 -26.30
N LYS A 4 -17.55 -2.13 -26.22
CA LYS A 4 -18.20 -3.11 -27.12
C LYS A 4 -18.50 -2.53 -28.49
N LYS A 5 -18.59 -1.19 -28.60
CA LYS A 5 -18.93 -0.50 -29.86
C LYS A 5 -17.69 -0.19 -30.69
N LYS A 6 -16.58 0.19 -30.05
CA LYS A 6 -15.33 0.58 -30.71
C LYS A 6 -14.14 0.28 -29.80
N LYS A 7 -13.04 -0.20 -30.39
CA LYS A 7 -11.75 -0.36 -29.69
C LYS A 7 -11.20 1.03 -29.30
N ILE A 8 -10.82 1.20 -28.04
CA ILE A 8 -10.20 2.43 -27.53
C ILE A 8 -8.70 2.34 -27.85
N THR A 9 -8.20 3.24 -28.69
CA THR A 9 -6.80 3.27 -29.13
C THR A 9 -6.04 4.52 -28.71
N LYS A 10 -6.76 5.59 -28.35
CA LYS A 10 -6.17 6.88 -28.00
C LYS A 10 -6.56 7.30 -26.58
N VAL A 11 -5.65 7.98 -25.89
CA VAL A 11 -5.84 8.43 -24.50
C VAL A 11 -7.06 9.35 -24.37
N HIS A 12 -7.26 10.29 -25.30
CA HIS A 12 -8.41 11.21 -25.26
C HIS A 12 -9.76 10.50 -25.41
N GLU A 13 -9.84 9.39 -26.14
CA GLU A 13 -11.07 8.58 -26.24
C GLU A 13 -11.43 8.01 -24.86
N LEU A 14 -10.43 7.52 -24.11
CA LEU A 14 -10.62 7.02 -22.75
C LEU A 14 -11.05 8.16 -21.80
N VAL A 15 -10.39 9.31 -21.85
CA VAL A 15 -10.74 10.49 -21.06
C VAL A 15 -12.20 10.87 -21.27
N ASN A 16 -12.63 11.02 -22.54
CA ASN A 16 -14.02 11.36 -22.89
C ASN A 16 -15.03 10.35 -22.34
N ILE A 17 -14.69 9.05 -22.35
CA ILE A 17 -15.58 8.01 -21.82
C ILE A 17 -15.69 8.14 -20.29
N ILE A 18 -14.58 8.38 -19.60
CA ILE A 18 -14.55 8.53 -18.13
C ILE A 18 -15.37 9.76 -17.72
N GLU A 19 -15.16 10.89 -18.39
CA GLU A 19 -15.87 12.14 -18.11
C GLU A 19 -17.37 12.02 -18.34
N LYS A 20 -17.79 11.39 -19.45
CA LYS A 20 -19.20 11.11 -19.75
C LYS A 20 -19.84 10.16 -18.74
N SER A 21 -19.08 9.23 -18.15
CA SER A 21 -19.59 8.27 -17.17
C SER A 21 -19.81 8.87 -15.78
N LYS A 22 -19.15 9.99 -15.48
CA LYS A 22 -19.26 10.65 -14.17
C LYS A 22 -20.36 11.70 -14.21
N LYS A 23 -21.34 11.56 -13.30
CA LYS A 23 -22.42 12.55 -13.16
C LYS A 23 -21.81 13.90 -12.74
N LYS A 24 -22.10 14.97 -13.49
CA LYS A 24 -21.61 16.36 -13.33
C LYS A 24 -22.02 17.06 -12.00
N LYS A 25 -22.30 16.33 -10.92
CA LYS A 25 -22.91 16.91 -9.71
C LYS A 25 -21.95 17.71 -8.81
N PHE A 26 -20.64 17.63 -9.00
CA PHE A 26 -19.67 18.35 -8.16
C PHE A 26 -18.45 18.80 -8.95
N ALA A 27 -17.95 20.00 -8.62
CA ALA A 27 -16.61 20.44 -9.05
C ALA A 27 -15.57 19.52 -8.40
N TYR A 28 -14.98 18.63 -9.16
CA TYR A 28 -13.96 17.73 -8.65
C TYR A 28 -12.68 18.50 -8.35
N LYS A 29 -12.23 18.49 -7.10
CA LYS A 29 -10.94 19.06 -6.68
C LYS A 29 -9.74 18.39 -7.39
N ILE A 30 -9.91 17.16 -7.88
CA ILE A 30 -8.91 16.36 -8.59
C ILE A 30 -9.55 15.87 -9.90
N ASN A 31 -8.78 15.89 -10.99
CA ASN A 31 -9.24 15.40 -12.29
C ASN A 31 -9.87 14.00 -12.17
N PRO A 32 -11.11 13.79 -12.65
CA PRO A 32 -11.82 12.54 -12.52
C PRO A 32 -11.11 11.33 -13.16
N CYS A 33 -10.23 11.56 -14.14
CA CYS A 33 -9.47 10.51 -14.82
C CYS A 33 -8.30 9.98 -13.99
N THR A 34 -7.80 10.75 -13.02
CA THR A 34 -6.60 10.41 -12.23
C THR A 34 -6.66 9.00 -11.63
N LYS A 35 -7.79 8.64 -10.99
CA LYS A 35 -7.95 7.31 -10.38
C LYS A 35 -7.94 6.18 -11.40
N THR A 36 -8.51 6.41 -12.58
CA THR A 36 -8.55 5.41 -13.67
C THR A 36 -7.15 5.18 -14.23
N PHE A 37 -6.43 6.25 -14.53
CA PHE A 37 -5.04 6.14 -15.02
C PHE A 37 -4.11 5.53 -13.96
N GLN A 38 -4.29 5.88 -12.68
CA GLN A 38 -3.56 5.24 -11.59
C GLN A 38 -3.83 3.73 -11.54
N ALA A 39 -5.10 3.31 -11.66
CA ALA A 39 -5.46 1.89 -11.66
C ALA A 39 -4.84 1.14 -12.84
N ILE A 40 -4.84 1.74 -14.04
CA ILE A 40 -4.20 1.16 -15.23
C ILE A 40 -2.69 1.02 -15.01
N ARG A 41 -2.02 2.05 -14.47
CA ARG A 41 -0.58 2.03 -14.18
C ARG A 41 -0.23 0.91 -13.21
N ILE A 42 -0.98 0.83 -12.10
CA ILE A 42 -0.80 -0.21 -11.09
C ILE A 42 -0.92 -1.61 -11.72
N PHE A 43 -1.93 -1.80 -12.57
CA PHE A 43 -2.20 -3.07 -13.23
C PHE A 43 -1.09 -3.45 -14.23
N VAL A 44 -0.74 -2.54 -15.13
CA VAL A 44 0.26 -2.78 -16.18
C VAL A 44 1.65 -3.03 -15.59
N ASN A 45 2.03 -2.24 -14.59
CA ASN A 45 3.35 -2.33 -13.95
C ASN A 45 3.39 -3.39 -12.83
N LYS A 46 2.27 -4.06 -12.53
CA LYS A 46 2.16 -5.02 -11.42
C LYS A 46 2.63 -4.43 -10.07
N GLU A 47 2.44 -3.12 -9.85
CA GLU A 47 3.02 -2.36 -8.73
C GLU A 47 2.71 -3.01 -7.37
N ILE A 48 1.52 -3.57 -7.19
CA ILE A 48 1.12 -4.24 -5.93
C ILE A 48 1.89 -5.55 -5.73
N THR A 49 2.01 -6.36 -6.77
CA THR A 49 2.75 -7.63 -6.71
C THR A 49 4.21 -7.38 -6.41
N GLU A 50 4.83 -6.41 -7.07
CA GLU A 50 6.22 -6.02 -6.85
C GLU A 50 6.43 -5.46 -5.44
N LEU A 51 5.50 -4.65 -4.92
CA LEU A 51 5.56 -4.14 -3.55
C LEU A 51 5.53 -5.29 -2.53
N VAL A 52 4.59 -6.24 -2.67
CA VAL A 52 4.46 -7.39 -1.76
C VAL A 52 5.72 -8.25 -1.81
N ASN A 53 6.20 -8.60 -3.00
CA ASN A 53 7.43 -9.37 -3.18
C ASN A 53 8.65 -8.64 -2.59
N GLY A 54 8.74 -7.32 -2.82
CA GLY A 54 9.81 -6.49 -2.27
C GLY A 54 9.84 -6.51 -0.74
N ILE A 55 8.67 -6.37 -0.09
CA ILE A 55 8.54 -6.41 1.38
C ILE A 55 8.95 -7.79 1.92
N ILE A 56 8.47 -8.87 1.31
CA ILE A 56 8.77 -10.25 1.73
C ILE A 56 10.28 -10.51 1.61
N ASN A 57 10.87 -10.22 0.46
CA ASN A 57 12.28 -10.46 0.20
C ASN A 57 13.19 -9.58 1.10
N ALA A 58 12.86 -8.30 1.26
CA ALA A 58 13.58 -7.42 2.18
C ALA A 58 13.52 -7.94 3.62
N THR A 59 12.35 -8.42 4.07
CA THR A 59 12.20 -9.00 5.41
C THR A 59 13.02 -10.28 5.58
N LYS A 60 13.13 -11.10 4.52
CA LYS A 60 13.89 -12.35 4.52
C LYS A 60 15.39 -12.11 4.72
N ILE A 61 15.95 -11.12 4.04
CA ILE A 61 17.40 -10.82 4.08
C ILE A 61 17.80 -9.92 5.24
N LEU A 62 16.85 -9.23 5.86
CA LEU A 62 17.11 -8.28 6.94
C LEU A 62 17.55 -9.02 8.21
N LYS A 63 18.70 -8.61 8.77
CA LYS A 63 19.20 -9.16 10.04
C LYS A 63 18.28 -8.82 11.21
N PRO A 64 18.22 -9.66 12.26
CA PRO A 64 17.53 -9.33 13.51
C PRO A 64 17.93 -7.96 14.04
N GLY A 65 16.96 -7.15 14.47
CA GLY A 65 17.18 -5.77 14.90
C GLY A 65 17.28 -4.74 13.76
N GLY A 66 17.44 -5.16 12.51
CA GLY A 66 17.40 -4.28 11.35
C GLY A 66 16.04 -3.61 11.16
N LYS A 67 16.01 -2.42 10.59
CA LYS A 67 14.78 -1.67 10.33
C LYS A 67 14.42 -1.72 8.84
N LEU A 68 13.20 -2.11 8.54
CA LEU A 68 12.62 -2.00 7.20
C LEU A 68 11.83 -0.70 7.11
N LEU A 69 12.27 0.21 6.24
CA LEU A 69 11.63 1.48 5.99
C LEU A 69 10.99 1.45 4.59
N ILE A 70 9.72 1.83 4.49
CA ILE A 70 8.99 1.82 3.23
C ILE A 70 8.31 3.17 3.04
N VAL A 71 8.59 3.82 1.91
CA VAL A 71 7.91 5.04 1.48
C VAL A 71 6.83 4.66 0.47
N THR A 72 5.63 5.17 0.68
CA THR A 72 4.49 4.96 -0.21
C THR A 72 3.93 6.30 -0.66
N PHE A 73 3.41 6.38 -1.87
CA PHE A 73 2.87 7.61 -2.46
C PHE A 73 1.35 7.60 -2.64
N HIS A 74 0.72 6.46 -2.50
CA HIS A 74 -0.75 6.37 -2.58
C HIS A 74 -1.35 5.45 -1.51
N SER A 75 -2.66 5.58 -1.32
CA SER A 75 -3.37 4.92 -0.21
C SER A 75 -3.40 3.40 -0.29
N ILE A 76 -3.33 2.81 -1.49
CA ILE A 76 -3.36 1.35 -1.68
C ILE A 76 -2.04 0.76 -1.17
N GLU A 77 -0.90 1.31 -1.61
CA GLU A 77 0.42 0.90 -1.10
C GLU A 77 0.49 1.03 0.42
N ASP A 78 0.08 2.19 0.97
CA ASP A 78 0.10 2.46 2.41
C ASP A 78 -0.74 1.45 3.21
N LYS A 79 -1.91 1.04 2.67
CA LYS A 79 -2.75 0.00 3.30
C LYS A 79 -2.05 -1.35 3.32
N ILE A 80 -1.37 -1.75 2.25
CA ILE A 80 -0.64 -3.02 2.14
C ILE A 80 0.51 -3.04 3.14
N VAL A 81 1.33 -1.99 3.16
CA VAL A 81 2.46 -1.87 4.11
C VAL A 81 1.98 -1.90 5.55
N LYS A 82 0.92 -1.13 5.86
CA LYS A 82 0.30 -1.13 7.18
C LYS A 82 -0.20 -2.53 7.57
N TYR A 83 -0.91 -3.19 6.66
CA TYR A 83 -1.42 -4.53 6.87
C TYR A 83 -0.28 -5.51 7.19
N PHE A 84 0.78 -5.50 6.37
CA PHE A 84 1.93 -6.37 6.55
C PHE A 84 2.59 -6.15 7.91
N PHE A 85 2.96 -4.91 8.25
CA PHE A 85 3.58 -4.61 9.53
C PHE A 85 2.68 -4.93 10.73
N SER A 86 1.38 -4.65 10.64
CA SER A 86 0.46 -4.92 11.75
C SER A 86 0.23 -6.41 11.98
N ASN A 87 0.07 -7.20 10.92
CA ASN A 87 -0.28 -8.62 11.07
C ASN A 87 0.91 -9.52 11.40
N PHE A 88 2.12 -9.11 11.01
CA PHE A 88 3.34 -9.88 11.26
C PHE A 88 4.21 -9.31 12.39
N SER A 89 3.66 -8.44 13.22
CA SER A 89 4.32 -7.92 14.42
C SER A 89 3.90 -8.66 15.69
N LYS A 90 4.79 -8.64 16.68
CA LYS A 90 4.57 -9.24 18.01
C LYS A 90 3.29 -8.74 18.69
N ASN A 91 2.87 -7.51 18.42
CA ASN A 91 1.66 -6.89 18.97
C ASN A 91 0.48 -6.91 17.99
N ARG A 92 0.36 -7.94 17.16
CA ARG A 92 -0.84 -8.16 16.33
C ARG A 92 -2.10 -8.07 17.19
N SER A 93 -3.04 -7.21 16.79
CA SER A 93 -4.33 -7.15 17.47
C SER A 93 -5.19 -8.38 17.14
N ASN A 94 -5.95 -8.86 18.12
CA ASN A 94 -6.90 -9.94 17.90
C ASN A 94 -7.98 -9.49 16.89
N PRO A 95 -8.32 -10.27 15.85
CA PRO A 95 -9.30 -9.91 14.83
C PRO A 95 -10.72 -9.74 15.39
N SER A 96 -11.01 -10.31 16.55
CA SER A 96 -12.31 -10.16 17.21
C SER A 96 -12.16 -9.95 18.72
N ARG A 97 -12.96 -9.03 19.27
CA ARG A 97 -13.04 -8.80 20.73
C ARG A 97 -13.67 -9.98 21.49
N TYR A 98 -14.39 -10.83 20.77
CA TYR A 98 -15.14 -11.96 21.34
C TYR A 98 -14.39 -13.29 21.25
N LEU A 99 -13.28 -13.35 20.53
CA LEU A 99 -12.45 -14.56 20.49
C LEU A 99 -11.48 -14.54 21.68
N PRO A 100 -11.34 -15.67 22.41
CA PRO A 100 -10.34 -15.76 23.44
C PRO A 100 -8.96 -15.45 22.86
N TYR A 101 -8.17 -14.69 23.63
CA TYR A 101 -6.82 -14.33 23.25
C TYR A 101 -5.96 -15.60 23.29
N ASN A 102 -5.90 -16.31 22.18
CA ASN A 102 -4.98 -17.44 22.04
C ASN A 102 -3.54 -16.90 21.99
N ILE A 103 -2.92 -16.79 23.18
CA ILE A 103 -1.54 -16.35 23.39
C ILE A 103 -0.54 -17.40 22.85
N THR A 104 -1.02 -18.53 22.36
CA THR A 104 -0.18 -19.63 21.93
C THR A 104 0.59 -19.28 20.65
N ASN A 105 1.88 -19.04 20.85
CA ASN A 105 2.99 -19.16 19.87
C ASN A 105 2.73 -18.71 18.43
N PHE A 106 2.14 -17.54 18.25
CA PHE A 106 2.06 -17.05 16.89
C PHE A 106 3.43 -16.56 16.40
N ASN A 107 3.79 -16.97 15.20
CA ASN A 107 5.02 -16.53 14.57
C ASN A 107 4.92 -15.08 14.13
N TYR A 108 5.91 -14.28 14.42
CA TYR A 108 5.98 -12.87 14.01
C TYR A 108 7.34 -12.56 13.39
N LEU A 109 7.33 -11.65 12.43
CA LEU A 109 8.52 -11.23 11.68
C LEU A 109 9.11 -9.93 12.24
N PHE A 110 8.28 -9.10 12.85
CA PHE A 110 8.68 -7.82 13.39
C PHE A 110 8.44 -7.72 14.90
N GLU A 111 9.24 -6.91 15.57
CA GLU A 111 9.00 -6.51 16.95
C GLU A 111 7.73 -5.66 17.06
N LYS A 112 7.48 -5.02 18.20
CA LYS A 112 6.28 -4.19 18.41
C LYS A 112 6.20 -3.09 17.35
N TYR A 113 5.20 -3.18 16.46
CA TYR A 113 4.93 -2.16 15.46
C TYR A 113 4.06 -1.06 16.05
N LYS A 114 4.54 0.18 15.98
CA LYS A 114 3.73 1.38 16.22
C LYS A 114 3.17 1.83 14.87
N ASN A 115 1.86 1.88 14.74
CA ASN A 115 1.19 2.32 13.50
C ASN A 115 1.40 3.83 13.25
N THR A 116 2.66 4.28 13.30
CA THR A 116 3.07 5.66 13.11
C THR A 116 3.36 5.90 11.64
N ILE A 117 2.96 7.07 11.15
CA ILE A 117 3.25 7.53 9.79
C ILE A 117 4.15 8.76 9.94
N ILE A 118 5.30 8.74 9.28
CA ILE A 118 6.16 9.91 9.12
C ILE A 118 5.81 10.54 7.79
N ARG A 119 5.50 11.83 7.80
CA ARG A 119 5.17 12.63 6.63
C ARG A 119 6.30 13.62 6.32
N PRO A 120 6.40 14.11 5.07
CA PRO A 120 7.36 15.15 4.71
C PRO A 120 7.18 16.39 5.59
N SER A 121 8.28 17.05 5.91
CA SER A 121 8.28 18.36 6.59
C SER A 121 7.81 19.48 5.64
N GLN A 122 7.46 20.64 6.18
CA GLN A 122 7.10 21.80 5.36
C GLN A 122 8.27 22.25 4.47
N ILE A 123 9.50 22.12 4.95
CA ILE A 123 10.71 22.45 4.20
C ILE A 123 10.85 21.51 2.99
N GLU A 124 10.62 20.21 3.20
CA GLU A 124 10.63 19.22 2.11
C GLU A 124 9.52 19.50 1.09
N LEU A 125 8.30 19.82 1.55
CA LEU A 125 7.18 20.15 0.67
C LEU A 125 7.44 21.37 -0.19
N ALA A 126 8.11 22.39 0.35
CA ALA A 126 8.47 23.58 -0.39
C ALA A 126 9.51 23.31 -1.50
N LYS A 127 10.47 22.41 -1.23
CA LYS A 127 11.52 22.03 -2.20
C LYS A 127 11.07 20.97 -3.19
N ASN A 128 10.20 20.05 -2.76
CA ASN A 128 9.81 18.85 -3.50
C ASN A 128 8.29 18.61 -3.38
N ASN A 129 7.51 19.37 -4.13
CA ASN A 129 6.04 19.27 -4.11
C ASN A 129 5.50 17.83 -4.38
N PRO A 130 6.08 16.97 -5.24
CA PRO A 130 5.66 15.59 -5.38
C PRO A 130 5.66 14.79 -4.07
N SER A 131 6.47 15.16 -3.07
CA SER A 131 6.53 14.47 -1.78
C SER A 131 5.27 14.62 -0.92
N ARG A 132 4.33 15.50 -1.28
CA ARG A 132 3.10 15.79 -0.50
C ARG A 132 2.25 14.54 -0.17
N SER A 133 2.33 13.51 -0.99
CA SER A 133 1.60 12.25 -0.80
C SER A 133 2.43 11.16 -0.12
N ALA A 134 3.71 11.42 0.12
CA ALA A 134 4.63 10.45 0.68
C ALA A 134 4.28 10.12 2.14
N LYS A 135 4.38 8.84 2.46
CA LYS A 135 4.21 8.31 3.82
C LYS A 135 5.30 7.29 4.07
N LEU A 136 6.10 7.52 5.09
CA LEU A 136 7.10 6.57 5.55
C LEU A 136 6.54 5.75 6.71
N ARG A 137 6.63 4.45 6.58
CA ARG A 137 6.40 3.48 7.66
C ARG A 137 7.65 2.65 7.89
N PHE A 138 7.84 2.21 9.12
CA PHE A 138 8.96 1.32 9.45
C PHE A 138 8.58 0.29 10.49
N ALA A 139 9.29 -0.84 10.44
CA ALA A 139 9.20 -1.90 11.44
C ALA A 139 10.60 -2.49 11.70
N THR A 140 10.81 -3.02 12.89
CA THR A 140 12.10 -3.62 13.29
C THR A 140 12.00 -5.14 13.20
N ARG A 141 12.93 -5.77 12.49
CA ARG A 141 13.00 -7.22 12.32
C ARG A 141 13.20 -7.92 13.67
N SER A 142 12.37 -8.92 13.96
CA SER A 142 12.48 -9.73 15.18
C SER A 142 13.64 -10.74 15.09
N LYS A 143 13.97 -11.35 16.22
CA LYS A 143 14.94 -12.46 16.30
C LYS A 143 14.37 -13.79 15.79
N LYS A 144 13.06 -13.88 15.55
CA LYS A 144 12.41 -15.11 15.08
C LYS A 144 12.87 -15.48 13.67
N LYS A 145 12.95 -16.79 13.39
CA LYS A 145 13.25 -17.30 12.06
C LYS A 145 12.25 -16.76 11.04
N PHE A 146 12.72 -16.50 9.84
CA PHE A 146 11.83 -16.09 8.74
C PHE A 146 10.86 -17.23 8.39
N PHE A 147 9.62 -16.87 8.13
CA PHE A 147 8.60 -17.75 7.55
C PHE A 147 7.85 -16.99 6.45
N TYR A 148 7.35 -17.71 5.46
CA TYR A 148 6.58 -17.09 4.39
C TYR A 148 5.20 -16.67 4.89
N PRO A 149 4.78 -15.44 4.62
CA PRO A 149 3.44 -14.95 4.97
C PRO A 149 2.39 -15.41 3.95
N ASP A 150 2.04 -16.69 3.94
CA ASP A 150 1.12 -17.32 2.96
C ASP A 150 -0.25 -16.65 2.91
N GLU A 151 -0.66 -15.98 3.99
CA GLU A 151 -1.90 -15.20 4.07
C GLU A 151 -1.95 -14.01 3.10
N LEU A 152 -0.79 -13.56 2.58
CA LEU A 152 -0.72 -12.43 1.63
C LEU A 152 -0.79 -12.87 0.16
N LEU A 153 -0.65 -14.17 -0.11
CA LEU A 153 -0.61 -14.71 -1.46
C LEU A 153 -1.97 -15.30 -1.89
N LYS A 154 -2.92 -15.32 -0.97
CA LYS A 154 -4.33 -15.68 -1.19
C LYS A 154 -5.18 -14.45 -1.44
#